data_c9a45d2fa08161f94a85296b57fce154
#
_entry.id   c9a45d2fa08161f94a85296b57fce154
#
_cell.length_a   1.000
_cell.length_b   1.000
_cell.length_c   1.000
_cell.angle_alpha   90.00
_cell.angle_beta   90.00
_cell.angle_gamma   90.00
#
_symmetry.space_group_name_H-M   'P 1'
#
loop_
_entity.id
_entity.type
_entity.pdbx_description
1 polymer ?
#
loop_
_entity_poly.entity_id
_entity_poly.type
_entity_poly.pdbx_seq_one_letter_code
_entity_poly.pdbx_strand_id
1 'polypeptide(L)'
;MLAAVANALRVKELRNRILFTAAMLLLYRAGSWLPTPGVNTAEVQNLFNGGAGSTILGYLNLFSGQALQNLSFFALGIMPYITASIIMQLMAVVVPRLEALQKEGEAGQKKITQYTRYLTVILALLQSIGYVILFHNGSVLGGTNSLTSLTPRSFILIVVTLTAGTTVLMWMGELITQRGIGNGQSLIIFASILTSLPVGVRAWASSGTFQRLSLPIIVLAVIVAVVYVNEGQRRIPIQYAKRMVGRRMTTGGSTYMPLRVNMAGVIPVIFAVAVLFLPPTIGQLVPALNFLADWFAPTSWASLILEFGLIVMFSFFYTAVQFNPTEQAENLKKNGGFIPGVRPGRPTAQYLDRVMTRLTLPGSIFLGTIAIAPTIFIKYGGFSQAVGQALGGTSILIVVGVALDTMRQMESQVMMRHYEGFLK
;
A
#
# COMPACT_ATOMS: atom_id res chain seq x y z
N MET A 1 -3.08 12.43 -19.52
CA MET A 1 -3.50 12.26 -18.13
C MET A 1 -4.63 13.23 -17.72
N LEU A 2 -4.44 14.56 -17.68
CA LEU A 2 -5.53 15.50 -17.30
C LEU A 2 -6.76 15.41 -18.23
N ALA A 3 -6.58 15.20 -19.53
CA ALA A 3 -7.66 14.99 -20.48
C ALA A 3 -8.45 13.68 -20.20
N ALA A 4 -7.79 12.62 -19.71
CA ALA A 4 -8.46 11.39 -19.35
C ALA A 4 -9.36 11.58 -18.12
N VAL A 5 -8.91 12.31 -17.11
CA VAL A 5 -9.72 12.65 -15.93
C VAL A 5 -10.92 13.54 -16.32
N ALA A 6 -10.70 14.55 -17.18
CA ALA A 6 -11.78 15.40 -17.67
C ALA A 6 -12.83 14.59 -18.47
N ASN A 7 -12.38 13.65 -19.29
CA ASN A 7 -13.28 12.76 -20.04
C ASN A 7 -14.00 11.75 -19.13
N ALA A 8 -13.32 11.26 -18.08
CA ALA A 8 -13.91 10.38 -17.08
C ALA A 8 -15.08 11.05 -16.34
N LEU A 9 -14.97 12.33 -16.01
CA LEU A 9 -16.04 13.10 -15.35
C LEU A 9 -17.25 13.35 -16.25
N ARG A 10 -17.10 13.28 -17.57
CA ARG A 10 -18.21 13.40 -18.52
C ARG A 10 -19.06 12.14 -18.60
N VAL A 11 -18.51 10.97 -18.29
CA VAL A 11 -19.24 9.70 -18.27
C VAL A 11 -19.97 9.56 -16.94
N LYS A 12 -21.31 9.57 -16.95
CA LYS A 12 -22.16 9.57 -15.75
C LYS A 12 -21.83 8.46 -14.74
N GLU A 13 -21.58 7.24 -15.22
CA GLU A 13 -21.29 6.11 -14.34
C GLU A 13 -19.91 6.23 -13.67
N LEU A 14 -18.91 6.65 -14.44
CA LEU A 14 -17.56 6.84 -13.91
C LEU A 14 -17.51 8.02 -12.93
N ARG A 15 -18.25 9.09 -13.23
CA ARG A 15 -18.47 10.21 -12.30
C ARG A 15 -19.07 9.73 -10.98
N ASN A 16 -20.09 8.88 -11.02
CA ASN A 16 -20.72 8.33 -9.81
C ASN A 16 -19.72 7.49 -8.99
N ARG A 17 -18.88 6.69 -9.62
CA ARG A 17 -17.82 5.93 -8.94
C ARG A 17 -16.75 6.85 -8.31
N ILE A 18 -16.35 7.92 -9.00
CA ILE A 18 -15.42 8.92 -8.45
C ILE A 18 -16.04 9.61 -7.24
N LEU A 19 -17.29 10.07 -7.35
CA LEU A 19 -18.01 10.73 -6.26
C LEU A 19 -18.20 9.80 -5.05
N PHE A 20 -18.51 8.53 -5.30
CA PHE A 20 -18.61 7.52 -4.24
C PHE A 20 -17.26 7.33 -3.51
N THR A 21 -16.16 7.20 -4.26
CA THR A 21 -14.81 7.10 -3.68
C THR A 21 -14.47 8.34 -2.86
N ALA A 22 -14.72 9.53 -3.41
CA ALA A 22 -14.47 10.79 -2.70
C ALA A 22 -15.33 10.90 -1.41
N ALA A 23 -16.62 10.53 -1.46
CA ALA A 23 -17.49 10.51 -0.29
C ALA A 23 -16.99 9.56 0.80
N MET A 24 -16.52 8.35 0.43
CA MET A 24 -15.94 7.41 1.38
C MET A 24 -14.65 7.95 2.01
N LEU A 25 -13.77 8.61 1.24
CA LEU A 25 -12.56 9.24 1.78
C LEU A 25 -12.88 10.42 2.70
N LEU A 26 -13.93 11.19 2.42
CA LEU A 26 -14.43 12.24 3.33
C LEU A 26 -14.97 11.66 4.63
N LEU A 27 -15.73 10.56 4.57
CA LEU A 27 -16.20 9.84 5.77
C LEU A 27 -15.03 9.31 6.59
N TYR A 28 -14.02 8.74 5.94
CA TYR A 28 -12.76 8.35 6.59
C TYR A 28 -12.13 9.54 7.32
N ARG A 29 -12.03 10.68 6.66
CA ARG A 29 -11.44 11.89 7.26
C ARG A 29 -12.26 12.40 8.46
N ALA A 30 -13.57 12.43 8.35
CA ALA A 30 -14.45 12.81 9.46
C ALA A 30 -14.28 11.88 10.68
N GLY A 31 -14.24 10.57 10.46
CA GLY A 31 -14.04 9.59 11.54
C GLY A 31 -12.64 9.65 12.18
N SER A 32 -11.61 10.12 11.45
CA SER A 32 -10.28 10.31 12.02
C SER A 32 -10.18 11.49 13.01
N TRP A 33 -11.20 12.32 13.10
CA TRP A 33 -11.29 13.44 14.07
C TRP A 33 -12.15 13.12 15.28
N LEU A 34 -12.94 12.04 15.25
CA LEU A 34 -13.79 11.63 16.36
C LEU A 34 -12.94 10.97 17.44
N PRO A 35 -12.69 11.61 18.60
CA PRO A 35 -11.88 11.03 19.65
C PRO A 35 -12.58 9.84 20.30
N THR A 36 -11.80 8.87 20.74
CA THR A 36 -12.32 7.73 21.50
C THR A 36 -12.80 8.20 22.88
N PRO A 37 -13.98 7.76 23.35
CA PRO A 37 -14.46 8.14 24.67
C PRO A 37 -13.50 7.72 25.79
N GLY A 38 -13.26 8.63 26.77
CA GLY A 38 -12.41 8.36 27.93
C GLY A 38 -10.91 8.63 27.71
N VAL A 39 -10.54 9.28 26.63
CA VAL A 39 -9.15 9.65 26.32
C VAL A 39 -8.93 11.16 26.42
N ASN A 40 -7.84 11.55 27.08
CA ASN A 40 -7.41 12.96 27.08
C ASN A 40 -6.54 13.24 25.85
N THR A 41 -7.13 13.82 24.83
CA THR A 41 -6.46 14.09 23.54
C THR A 41 -5.28 15.06 23.66
N ALA A 42 -5.32 16.00 24.61
CA ALA A 42 -4.22 16.95 24.83
C ALA A 42 -2.95 16.26 25.33
N GLU A 43 -3.08 15.30 26.24
CA GLU A 43 -1.95 14.53 26.75
C GLU A 43 -1.38 13.59 25.68
N VAL A 44 -2.24 12.96 24.89
CA VAL A 44 -1.82 12.14 23.74
C VAL A 44 -1.00 12.99 22.75
N GLN A 45 -1.48 14.20 22.41
CA GLN A 45 -0.75 15.10 21.49
C GLN A 45 0.62 15.53 22.06
N ASN A 46 0.73 15.73 23.37
CA ASN A 46 2.00 16.06 24.02
C ASN A 46 3.03 14.92 23.88
N LEU A 47 2.61 13.67 23.89
CA LEU A 47 3.48 12.51 23.66
C LEU A 47 4.09 12.53 22.24
N PHE A 48 3.35 12.96 21.25
CA PHE A 48 3.85 13.09 19.87
C PHE A 48 4.82 14.26 19.69
N ASN A 49 4.74 15.28 20.54
CA ASN A 49 5.56 16.48 20.45
C ASN A 49 6.85 16.40 21.27
N GLY A 50 7.00 15.47 22.21
CA GLY A 50 7.96 15.62 23.32
C GLY A 50 9.04 14.56 23.51
N GLY A 51 9.30 13.56 22.65
CA GLY A 51 10.28 12.56 23.06
C GLY A 51 10.79 11.54 22.05
N ALA A 52 11.68 10.66 22.50
CA ALA A 52 12.30 9.58 21.71
C ALA A 52 11.27 8.58 21.12
N GLY A 53 10.12 8.41 21.75
CA GLY A 53 8.98 7.63 21.24
C GLY A 53 8.26 8.29 20.07
N SER A 54 8.47 9.59 19.86
CA SER A 54 7.82 10.36 18.80
C SER A 54 8.14 9.85 17.39
N THR A 55 9.28 9.21 17.18
CA THR A 55 9.71 8.73 15.85
C THR A 55 8.84 7.59 15.34
N ILE A 56 8.67 6.53 16.12
CA ILE A 56 7.90 5.33 15.73
C ILE A 56 6.41 5.66 15.69
N LEU A 57 5.92 6.33 16.75
CA LEU A 57 4.53 6.79 16.81
C LEU A 57 4.19 7.76 15.67
N GLY A 58 5.15 8.61 15.27
CA GLY A 58 4.97 9.53 14.14
C GLY A 58 4.76 8.80 12.81
N TYR A 59 5.51 7.74 12.54
CA TYR A 59 5.28 6.91 11.34
C TYR A 59 3.96 6.15 11.41
N LEU A 60 3.59 5.59 12.56
CA LEU A 60 2.28 4.96 12.75
C LEU A 60 1.14 5.98 12.55
N ASN A 61 1.33 7.21 13.04
CA ASN A 61 0.40 8.31 12.86
C ASN A 61 0.25 8.73 11.39
N LEU A 62 1.32 8.65 10.59
CA LEU A 62 1.28 8.89 9.14
C LEU A 62 0.29 7.94 8.44
N PHE A 63 0.37 6.64 8.74
CA PHE A 63 -0.47 5.61 8.12
C PHE A 63 -1.90 5.61 8.66
N SER A 64 -2.14 6.14 9.85
CA SER A 64 -3.48 6.35 10.41
C SER A 64 -4.12 7.67 9.96
N GLY A 65 -3.41 8.51 9.18
CA GLY A 65 -3.91 9.82 8.77
C GLY A 65 -4.09 10.82 9.91
N GLN A 66 -3.13 10.81 10.86
CA GLN A 66 -3.14 11.60 12.10
C GLN A 66 -4.25 11.22 13.11
N ALA A 67 -4.90 10.09 12.88
CA ALA A 67 -5.93 9.58 13.78
C ALA A 67 -5.34 9.07 15.10
N LEU A 68 -4.10 8.56 15.10
CA LEU A 68 -3.43 8.07 16.30
C LEU A 68 -3.06 9.22 17.26
N GLN A 69 -2.68 10.37 16.75
CA GLN A 69 -2.36 11.55 17.55
C GLN A 69 -3.54 12.04 18.39
N ASN A 70 -4.76 11.81 17.92
CA ASN A 70 -5.99 12.14 18.64
C ASN A 70 -6.61 10.93 19.36
N LEU A 71 -5.96 9.76 19.28
CA LEU A 71 -6.52 8.46 19.65
C LEU A 71 -7.99 8.33 19.22
N SER A 72 -8.24 8.65 17.95
CA SER A 72 -9.59 8.70 17.39
C SER A 72 -10.11 7.31 17.07
N PHE A 73 -11.38 7.24 16.63
CA PHE A 73 -12.05 6.02 16.22
C PHE A 73 -11.23 5.20 15.19
N PHE A 74 -10.49 5.87 14.29
CA PHE A 74 -9.62 5.24 13.29
C PHE A 74 -8.13 5.24 13.67
N ALA A 75 -7.77 5.32 14.96
CA ALA A 75 -6.38 5.43 15.40
C ALA A 75 -5.48 4.27 14.95
N LEU A 76 -5.96 3.03 14.90
CA LEU A 76 -5.23 1.88 14.35
C LEU A 76 -5.02 1.97 12.83
N GLY A 77 -5.82 2.78 12.14
CA GLY A 77 -5.78 2.86 10.69
C GLY A 77 -6.13 1.54 10.00
N ILE A 78 -5.60 1.35 8.79
CA ILE A 78 -5.82 0.15 7.97
C ILE A 78 -4.70 -0.91 8.15
N MET A 79 -3.69 -0.64 9.00
CA MET A 79 -2.53 -1.50 9.18
C MET A 79 -2.87 -2.95 9.59
N PRO A 80 -3.82 -3.22 10.53
CA PRO A 80 -4.19 -4.59 10.88
C PRO A 80 -4.72 -5.38 9.68
N TYR A 81 -5.46 -4.74 8.79
CA TYR A 81 -5.97 -5.39 7.57
C TYR A 81 -4.85 -5.70 6.57
N ILE A 82 -3.91 -4.77 6.39
CA ILE A 82 -2.75 -4.99 5.51
C ILE A 82 -1.94 -6.18 6.00
N THR A 83 -1.63 -6.21 7.30
CA THR A 83 -0.89 -7.31 7.93
C THR A 83 -1.64 -8.64 7.77
N ALA A 84 -2.95 -8.66 7.99
CA ALA A 84 -3.78 -9.84 7.78
C ALA A 84 -3.76 -10.31 6.32
N SER A 85 -3.84 -9.38 5.38
CA SER A 85 -3.79 -9.66 3.95
C SER A 85 -2.45 -10.26 3.52
N ILE A 86 -1.34 -9.73 4.05
CA ILE A 86 0.01 -10.28 3.82
C ILE A 86 0.11 -11.70 4.33
N ILE A 87 -0.29 -11.93 5.59
CA ILE A 87 -0.27 -13.25 6.22
C ILE A 87 -1.09 -14.23 5.39
N MET A 88 -2.30 -13.87 4.97
CA MET A 88 -3.16 -14.74 4.16
C MET A 88 -2.58 -15.02 2.78
N GLN A 89 -1.93 -14.06 2.12
CA GLN A 89 -1.27 -14.26 0.83
C GLN A 89 -0.05 -15.18 0.96
N LEU A 90 0.76 -15.03 2.01
CA LEU A 90 1.87 -15.92 2.30
C LEU A 90 1.39 -17.34 2.63
N MET A 91 0.35 -17.44 3.44
CA MET A 91 -0.27 -18.72 3.80
C MET A 91 -0.90 -19.43 2.59
N ALA A 92 -1.42 -18.68 1.61
CA ALA A 92 -1.96 -19.26 0.38
C ALA A 92 -0.91 -19.96 -0.50
N VAL A 93 0.37 -19.58 -0.35
CA VAL A 93 1.48 -20.26 -1.04
C VAL A 93 1.98 -21.49 -0.25
N VAL A 94 1.93 -21.43 1.08
CA VAL A 94 2.48 -22.48 1.97
C VAL A 94 1.48 -23.59 2.26
N VAL A 95 0.20 -23.24 2.42
CA VAL A 95 -0.87 -24.16 2.83
C VAL A 95 -1.63 -24.70 1.62
N PRO A 96 -1.53 -26.00 1.28
CA PRO A 96 -2.14 -26.57 0.08
C PRO A 96 -3.67 -26.38 -0.02
N ARG A 97 -4.36 -26.29 1.13
CA ARG A 97 -5.81 -26.04 1.16
C ARG A 97 -6.15 -24.63 0.69
N LEU A 98 -5.33 -23.63 1.05
CA LEU A 98 -5.52 -22.24 0.62
C LEU A 98 -5.11 -22.05 -0.84
N GLU A 99 -4.07 -22.75 -1.27
CA GLU A 99 -3.67 -22.80 -2.70
C GLU A 99 -4.81 -23.39 -3.58
N ALA A 100 -5.44 -24.46 -3.12
CA ALA A 100 -6.60 -25.04 -3.82
C ALA A 100 -7.76 -24.03 -3.93
N LEU A 101 -8.08 -23.31 -2.84
CA LEU A 101 -9.08 -22.26 -2.86
C LEU A 101 -8.72 -21.13 -3.83
N GLN A 102 -7.45 -20.74 -3.92
CA GLN A 102 -7.01 -19.72 -4.88
C GLN A 102 -7.22 -20.16 -6.33
N LYS A 103 -7.06 -21.45 -6.62
CA LYS A 103 -7.31 -22.05 -7.94
C LYS A 103 -8.80 -22.22 -8.28
N GLU A 104 -9.71 -22.21 -7.30
CA GLU A 104 -11.17 -22.23 -7.50
C GLU A 104 -11.71 -20.92 -8.13
N GLY A 105 -10.86 -19.90 -8.34
CA GLY A 105 -11.24 -18.64 -8.95
C GLY A 105 -12.05 -17.74 -7.99
N GLU A 106 -13.13 -17.12 -8.49
CA GLU A 106 -13.85 -16.07 -7.74
C GLU A 106 -14.50 -16.60 -6.44
N ALA A 107 -15.01 -17.83 -6.43
CA ALA A 107 -15.62 -18.43 -5.25
C ALA A 107 -14.61 -18.68 -4.13
N GLY A 108 -13.43 -19.19 -4.47
CA GLY A 108 -12.33 -19.38 -3.53
C GLY A 108 -11.75 -18.07 -3.01
N GLN A 109 -11.62 -17.07 -3.88
CA GLN A 109 -11.16 -15.75 -3.51
C GLN A 109 -12.09 -15.06 -2.47
N LYS A 110 -13.41 -15.26 -2.58
CA LYS A 110 -14.37 -14.77 -1.58
C LYS A 110 -14.13 -15.40 -0.20
N LYS A 111 -13.81 -16.72 -0.15
CA LYS A 111 -13.47 -17.39 1.12
C LYS A 111 -12.16 -16.88 1.72
N ILE A 112 -11.11 -16.69 0.89
CA ILE A 112 -9.83 -16.13 1.34
C ILE A 112 -10.04 -14.72 1.92
N THR A 113 -10.83 -13.88 1.25
CA THR A 113 -11.19 -12.54 1.76
C THR A 113 -11.91 -12.63 3.10
N GLN A 114 -12.80 -13.61 3.28
CA GLN A 114 -13.49 -13.80 4.56
C GLN A 114 -12.52 -14.19 5.69
N TYR A 115 -11.56 -15.08 5.43
CA TYR A 115 -10.51 -15.42 6.41
C TYR A 115 -9.63 -14.21 6.72
N THR A 116 -9.31 -13.38 5.73
CA THR A 116 -8.59 -12.12 5.94
C THR A 116 -9.35 -11.18 6.87
N ARG A 117 -10.68 -11.07 6.74
CA ARG A 117 -11.52 -10.26 7.65
C ARG A 117 -11.45 -10.76 9.09
N TYR A 118 -11.58 -12.06 9.33
CA TYR A 118 -11.48 -12.64 10.67
C TYR A 118 -10.11 -12.38 11.28
N LEU A 119 -9.04 -12.61 10.53
CA LEU A 119 -7.69 -12.37 10.98
C LEU A 119 -7.46 -10.86 11.27
N THR A 120 -8.03 -9.97 10.46
CA THR A 120 -7.99 -8.52 10.70
C THR A 120 -8.59 -8.13 12.03
N VAL A 121 -9.76 -8.68 12.39
CA VAL A 121 -10.42 -8.38 13.66
C VAL A 121 -9.57 -8.87 14.84
N ILE A 122 -8.98 -10.08 14.74
CA ILE A 122 -8.09 -10.61 15.78
C ILE A 122 -6.84 -9.73 15.94
N LEU A 123 -6.19 -9.35 14.84
CA LEU A 123 -5.01 -8.48 14.89
C LEU A 123 -5.34 -7.07 15.40
N ALA A 124 -6.49 -6.51 14.99
CA ALA A 124 -6.95 -5.22 15.47
C ALA A 124 -7.22 -5.24 16.98
N LEU A 125 -7.80 -6.33 17.50
CA LEU A 125 -8.04 -6.50 18.92
C LEU A 125 -6.72 -6.60 19.70
N LEU A 126 -5.76 -7.39 19.23
CA LEU A 126 -4.43 -7.48 19.84
C LEU A 126 -3.69 -6.14 19.85
N GLN A 127 -3.70 -5.43 18.71
CA GLN A 127 -3.05 -4.11 18.61
C GLN A 127 -3.76 -3.05 19.45
N SER A 128 -5.10 -3.07 19.54
CA SER A 128 -5.84 -2.12 20.37
C SER A 128 -5.53 -2.30 21.86
N ILE A 129 -5.45 -3.54 22.34
CA ILE A 129 -5.00 -3.83 23.71
C ILE A 129 -3.59 -3.28 23.93
N GLY A 130 -2.70 -3.51 22.97
CA GLY A 130 -1.34 -3.01 23.02
C GLY A 130 -1.26 -1.49 23.14
N TYR A 131 -2.01 -0.77 22.30
CA TYR A 131 -2.03 0.69 22.38
C TYR A 131 -2.62 1.23 23.68
N VAL A 132 -3.69 0.61 24.21
CA VAL A 132 -4.23 1.03 25.49
C VAL A 132 -3.21 0.87 26.62
N ILE A 133 -2.47 -0.25 26.66
CA ILE A 133 -1.39 -0.45 27.62
C ILE A 133 -0.25 0.56 27.43
N LEU A 134 0.16 0.81 26.18
CA LEU A 134 1.21 1.75 25.83
C LEU A 134 0.89 3.18 26.31
N PHE A 135 -0.33 3.65 26.05
CA PHE A 135 -0.79 4.99 26.43
C PHE A 135 -1.12 5.10 27.93
N HIS A 136 -1.41 3.97 28.60
CA HIS A 136 -1.57 3.95 30.06
C HIS A 136 -0.23 4.02 30.79
N ASN A 137 0.74 3.23 30.34
CA ASN A 137 2.05 3.16 30.94
C ASN A 137 2.97 4.30 30.46
N GLY A 138 2.48 5.52 30.38
CA GLY A 138 3.16 6.69 29.80
C GLY A 138 4.66 6.87 30.17
N SER A 139 5.15 6.15 31.20
CA SER A 139 6.56 6.06 31.56
C SER A 139 7.47 5.51 30.45
N VAL A 140 6.97 4.67 29.57
CA VAL A 140 7.74 4.13 28.42
C VAL A 140 7.99 5.18 27.36
N LEU A 141 7.15 6.22 27.27
CA LEU A 141 7.23 7.31 26.30
C LEU A 141 7.71 8.64 26.93
N GLY A 142 8.10 8.62 28.21
CA GLY A 142 8.60 9.82 28.90
C GLY A 142 7.52 10.85 29.25
N GLY A 143 6.24 10.47 29.25
CA GLY A 143 5.11 11.35 29.53
C GLY A 143 4.27 10.93 30.75
N THR A 144 3.31 11.78 31.09
CA THR A 144 2.29 11.51 32.10
C THR A 144 1.20 10.59 31.55
N ASN A 145 0.46 9.90 32.41
CA ASN A 145 -0.61 8.98 32.05
C ASN A 145 -1.68 9.68 31.16
N SER A 146 -1.71 9.33 29.89
CA SER A 146 -2.63 9.95 28.91
C SER A 146 -4.07 9.44 29.01
N LEU A 147 -4.30 8.39 29.80
CA LEU A 147 -5.64 7.86 30.03
C LEU A 147 -6.08 8.22 31.44
N THR A 148 -7.11 9.03 31.53
CA THR A 148 -7.79 9.36 32.79
C THR A 148 -8.31 8.08 33.42
N SER A 149 -7.74 7.66 34.54
CA SER A 149 -8.15 6.49 35.37
C SER A 149 -8.67 5.29 34.56
N LEU A 150 -7.80 4.29 34.29
CA LEU A 150 -8.20 3.04 33.66
C LEU A 150 -9.13 2.24 34.61
N THR A 151 -10.42 2.50 34.48
CA THR A 151 -11.41 1.58 35.00
C THR A 151 -11.53 0.40 34.02
N PRO A 152 -11.76 -0.86 34.47
CA PRO A 152 -11.95 -1.99 33.56
C PRO A 152 -13.01 -1.72 32.48
N ARG A 153 -13.99 -0.90 32.78
CA ARG A 153 -15.03 -0.47 31.85
C ARG A 153 -14.50 0.44 30.72
N SER A 154 -13.66 1.42 31.06
CA SER A 154 -13.03 2.32 30.06
C SER A 154 -12.02 1.57 29.18
N PHE A 155 -11.27 0.62 29.76
CA PHE A 155 -10.36 -0.25 28.98
C PHE A 155 -11.11 -1.02 27.89
N ILE A 156 -12.17 -1.76 28.27
CA ILE A 156 -12.99 -2.53 27.31
C ILE A 156 -13.60 -1.60 26.25
N LEU A 157 -14.11 -0.45 26.66
CA LEU A 157 -14.73 0.50 25.76
C LEU A 157 -13.74 1.03 24.69
N ILE A 158 -12.53 1.40 25.10
CA ILE A 158 -11.50 1.89 24.16
C ILE A 158 -11.09 0.77 23.21
N VAL A 159 -10.80 -0.44 23.71
CA VAL A 159 -10.41 -1.60 22.90
C VAL A 159 -11.49 -1.93 21.86
N VAL A 160 -12.75 -1.98 22.26
CA VAL A 160 -13.88 -2.26 21.35
C VAL A 160 -14.04 -1.13 20.33
N THR A 161 -13.91 0.11 20.75
CA THR A 161 -14.04 1.28 19.84
C THR A 161 -12.95 1.27 18.76
N LEU A 162 -11.69 1.03 19.13
CA LEU A 162 -10.56 0.97 18.18
C LEU A 162 -10.69 -0.22 17.21
N THR A 163 -11.09 -1.38 17.73
CA THR A 163 -11.31 -2.59 16.90
C THR A 163 -12.48 -2.38 15.94
N ALA A 164 -13.58 -1.78 16.40
CA ALA A 164 -14.71 -1.43 15.55
C ALA A 164 -14.30 -0.44 14.47
N GLY A 165 -13.50 0.58 14.80
CA GLY A 165 -12.96 1.55 13.84
C GLY A 165 -12.18 0.88 12.70
N THR A 166 -11.26 -0.03 13.03
CA THR A 166 -10.52 -0.79 12.01
C THR A 166 -11.43 -1.65 11.14
N THR A 167 -12.44 -2.29 11.75
CA THR A 167 -13.41 -3.11 11.01
C THR A 167 -14.23 -2.26 10.03
N VAL A 168 -14.63 -1.06 10.44
CA VAL A 168 -15.31 -0.10 9.55
C VAL A 168 -14.39 0.36 8.43
N LEU A 169 -13.10 0.66 8.70
CA LEU A 169 -12.13 1.02 7.66
C LEU A 169 -11.91 -0.11 6.66
N MET A 170 -11.79 -1.33 7.12
CA MET A 170 -11.70 -2.52 6.25
C MET A 170 -12.92 -2.60 5.33
N TRP A 171 -14.13 -2.47 5.88
CA TRP A 171 -15.37 -2.48 5.11
C TRP A 171 -15.45 -1.32 4.11
N MET A 172 -15.05 -0.11 4.51
CA MET A 172 -14.97 1.04 3.60
C MET A 172 -13.99 0.79 2.44
N GLY A 173 -12.82 0.24 2.71
CA GLY A 173 -11.83 -0.12 1.68
C GLY A 173 -12.37 -1.16 0.69
N GLU A 174 -13.09 -2.17 1.16
CA GLU A 174 -13.75 -3.15 0.30
C GLU A 174 -14.87 -2.53 -0.54
N LEU A 175 -15.69 -1.64 0.03
CA LEU A 175 -16.74 -0.93 -0.71
C LEU A 175 -16.15 -0.04 -1.81
N ILE A 176 -15.05 0.67 -1.55
CA ILE A 176 -14.35 1.47 -2.56
C ILE A 176 -13.87 0.55 -3.69
N THR A 177 -13.28 -0.60 -3.36
CA THR A 177 -12.79 -1.56 -4.37
C THR A 177 -13.93 -2.12 -5.23
N GLN A 178 -15.11 -2.38 -4.64
CA GLN A 178 -16.26 -2.97 -5.35
C GLN A 178 -17.06 -1.94 -6.16
N ARG A 179 -17.32 -0.76 -5.60
CA ARG A 179 -18.24 0.24 -6.16
C ARG A 179 -17.57 1.53 -6.60
N GLY A 180 -16.34 1.77 -6.18
CA GLY A 180 -15.55 2.95 -6.48
C GLY A 180 -14.58 2.74 -7.65
N ILE A 181 -13.46 3.45 -7.56
CA ILE A 181 -12.33 3.36 -8.49
C ILE A 181 -11.07 3.06 -7.71
N GLY A 182 -10.22 2.19 -8.24
CA GLY A 182 -8.95 1.85 -7.63
C GLY A 182 -9.04 0.77 -6.57
N ASN A 183 -7.91 0.48 -5.94
CA ASN A 183 -7.85 -0.39 -4.76
C ASN A 183 -8.17 0.45 -3.52
N GLY A 184 -9.29 0.15 -2.86
CA GLY A 184 -9.79 0.96 -1.74
C GLY A 184 -8.82 1.03 -0.55
N GLN A 185 -8.11 -0.06 -0.25
CA GLN A 185 -7.11 -0.05 0.81
C GLN A 185 -5.94 0.89 0.50
N SER A 186 -5.42 0.80 -0.72
CA SER A 186 -4.34 1.71 -1.18
C SER A 186 -4.78 3.17 -1.19
N LEU A 187 -6.04 3.44 -1.55
CA LEU A 187 -6.60 4.80 -1.52
C LEU A 187 -6.79 5.35 -0.11
N ILE A 188 -7.13 4.51 0.88
CA ILE A 188 -7.19 4.93 2.29
C ILE A 188 -5.78 5.28 2.78
N ILE A 189 -4.74 4.49 2.45
CA ILE A 189 -3.35 4.81 2.79
C ILE A 189 -2.92 6.11 2.11
N PHE A 190 -3.23 6.26 0.83
CA PHE A 190 -2.97 7.49 0.08
C PHE A 190 -3.59 8.71 0.76
N ALA A 191 -4.87 8.63 1.15
CA ALA A 191 -5.56 9.70 1.87
C ALA A 191 -4.92 9.97 3.26
N SER A 192 -4.48 8.92 3.96
CA SER A 192 -3.77 9.05 5.23
C SER A 192 -2.47 9.84 5.09
N ILE A 193 -1.66 9.50 4.10
CA ILE A 193 -0.38 10.19 3.83
C ILE A 193 -0.63 11.64 3.39
N LEU A 194 -1.62 11.90 2.52
CA LEU A 194 -1.96 13.25 2.10
C LEU A 194 -2.33 14.17 3.29
N THR A 195 -2.91 13.60 4.32
CA THR A 195 -3.27 14.35 5.53
C THR A 195 -2.06 14.90 6.27
N SER A 196 -0.91 14.24 6.20
CA SER A 196 0.34 14.68 6.85
C SER A 196 1.12 15.71 6.03
N LEU A 197 0.84 15.86 4.72
CA LEU A 197 1.53 16.81 3.86
C LEU A 197 1.49 18.26 4.37
N PRO A 198 0.36 18.81 4.85
CA PRO A 198 0.34 20.18 5.36
C PRO A 198 1.29 20.40 6.55
N VAL A 199 1.46 19.40 7.43
CA VAL A 199 2.40 19.45 8.55
C VAL A 199 3.84 19.43 8.04
N GLY A 200 4.15 18.53 7.10
CA GLY A 200 5.46 18.46 6.46
C GLY A 200 5.83 19.74 5.72
N VAL A 201 4.88 20.34 4.99
CA VAL A 201 5.10 21.62 4.28
C VAL A 201 5.33 22.77 5.23
N ARG A 202 4.62 22.86 6.36
CA ARG A 202 4.88 23.87 7.40
C ARG A 202 6.28 23.69 8.00
N ALA A 203 6.65 22.46 8.35
CA ALA A 203 7.97 22.15 8.89
C ALA A 203 9.09 22.44 7.87
N TRP A 204 8.87 22.19 6.59
CA TRP A 204 9.77 22.60 5.51
C TRP A 204 9.88 24.11 5.40
N ALA A 205 8.79 24.86 5.47
CA ALA A 205 8.80 26.31 5.38
C ALA A 205 9.56 26.99 6.56
N SER A 206 9.65 26.33 7.70
CA SER A 206 10.44 26.78 8.85
C SER A 206 11.91 26.33 8.84
N SER A 207 12.32 25.51 7.85
CA SER A 207 13.69 24.99 7.73
C SER A 207 14.68 26.03 7.20
N GLY A 208 15.99 25.75 7.26
CA GLY A 208 17.06 26.62 6.74
C GLY A 208 17.00 26.79 5.22
N THR A 209 17.67 27.82 4.69
CA THR A 209 17.65 28.19 3.26
C THR A 209 18.10 27.04 2.35
N PHE A 210 19.16 26.32 2.73
CA PHE A 210 19.64 25.15 1.98
C PHE A 210 18.57 24.05 1.89
N GLN A 211 17.90 23.78 2.99
CA GLN A 211 16.87 22.76 3.09
C GLN A 211 15.61 23.14 2.30
N ARG A 212 15.25 24.43 2.26
CA ARG A 212 14.12 24.94 1.46
C ARG A 212 14.34 24.78 -0.04
N LEU A 213 15.56 24.93 -0.52
CA LEU A 213 15.87 24.78 -1.94
C LEU A 213 16.09 23.32 -2.34
N SER A 214 16.75 22.50 -1.51
CA SER A 214 17.11 21.14 -1.85
C SER A 214 15.93 20.18 -1.83
N LEU A 215 14.99 20.30 -0.87
CA LEU A 215 13.89 19.35 -0.72
C LEU A 215 12.95 19.30 -1.94
N PRO A 216 12.46 20.41 -2.51
CA PRO A 216 11.59 20.36 -3.69
C PRO A 216 12.27 19.71 -4.89
N ILE A 217 13.58 19.92 -5.07
CA ILE A 217 14.36 19.33 -6.15
C ILE A 217 14.41 17.81 -5.98
N ILE A 218 14.67 17.33 -4.76
CA ILE A 218 14.72 15.90 -4.45
C ILE A 218 13.34 15.26 -4.62
N VAL A 219 12.30 15.86 -4.07
CA VAL A 219 10.92 15.37 -4.21
C VAL A 219 10.53 15.28 -5.68
N LEU A 220 10.83 16.32 -6.48
CA LEU A 220 10.55 16.32 -7.91
C LEU A 220 11.34 15.23 -8.64
N ALA A 221 12.63 15.08 -8.35
CA ALA A 221 13.47 14.03 -8.93
C ALA A 221 12.94 12.63 -8.60
N VAL A 222 12.51 12.39 -7.36
CA VAL A 222 11.89 11.13 -6.93
C VAL A 222 10.58 10.88 -7.67
N ILE A 223 9.71 11.88 -7.78
CA ILE A 223 8.43 11.76 -8.52
C ILE A 223 8.70 11.39 -9.98
N VAL A 224 9.60 12.11 -10.65
CA VAL A 224 9.94 11.83 -12.07
C VAL A 224 10.51 10.42 -12.22
N ALA A 225 11.41 10.01 -11.35
CA ALA A 225 11.99 8.68 -11.37
C ALA A 225 10.93 7.57 -11.16
N VAL A 226 10.03 7.75 -10.18
CA VAL A 226 8.93 6.80 -9.91
C VAL A 226 7.99 6.68 -11.11
N VAL A 227 7.60 7.82 -11.71
CA VAL A 227 6.74 7.82 -12.90
C VAL A 227 7.43 7.12 -14.07
N TYR A 228 8.71 7.43 -14.32
CA TYR A 228 9.47 6.85 -15.41
C TYR A 228 9.57 5.31 -15.33
N VAL A 229 9.87 4.78 -14.14
CA VAL A 229 9.99 3.32 -13.96
C VAL A 229 8.63 2.62 -13.96
N ASN A 230 7.59 3.25 -13.37
CA ASN A 230 6.25 2.67 -13.41
C ASN A 230 5.62 2.66 -14.82
N GLU A 231 5.99 3.62 -15.69
CA GLU A 231 5.56 3.64 -17.10
C GLU A 231 6.43 2.71 -17.97
N GLY A 232 7.62 2.32 -17.48
CA GLY A 232 8.54 1.43 -18.19
C GLY A 232 7.91 0.06 -18.46
N GLN A 233 7.83 -0.34 -19.74
CA GLN A 233 7.28 -1.64 -20.14
C GLN A 233 8.14 -2.29 -21.23
N ARG A 234 8.32 -3.61 -21.11
CA ARG A 234 8.88 -4.43 -22.18
C ARG A 234 7.76 -5.06 -22.99
N ARG A 235 7.71 -4.80 -24.28
CA ARG A 235 6.70 -5.34 -25.19
C ARG A 235 7.23 -6.63 -25.82
N ILE A 236 6.59 -7.77 -25.52
CA ILE A 236 6.91 -9.06 -26.13
C ILE A 236 5.98 -9.26 -27.32
N PRO A 237 6.53 -9.47 -28.55
CA PRO A 237 5.71 -9.69 -29.73
C PRO A 237 5.03 -11.08 -29.65
N ILE A 238 3.74 -11.13 -29.90
CA ILE A 238 2.96 -12.35 -30.02
C ILE A 238 2.36 -12.41 -31.41
N GLN A 239 2.48 -13.55 -32.06
CA GLN A 239 1.85 -13.81 -33.35
C GLN A 239 0.76 -14.84 -33.18
N TYR A 240 -0.39 -14.58 -33.81
CA TYR A 240 -1.50 -15.52 -33.87
C TYR A 240 -1.50 -16.17 -35.25
N ALA A 241 -1.59 -17.51 -35.27
CA ALA A 241 -1.69 -18.27 -36.50
C ALA A 241 -2.98 -17.91 -37.24
N LYS A 242 -2.89 -17.79 -38.58
CA LYS A 242 -4.06 -17.63 -39.42
C LYS A 242 -4.93 -18.88 -39.27
N ARG A 243 -6.20 -18.72 -38.89
CA ARG A 243 -7.18 -19.82 -38.83
C ARG A 243 -8.24 -19.63 -39.92
N MET A 244 -8.59 -20.71 -40.61
CA MET A 244 -9.78 -20.75 -41.42
C MET A 244 -11.00 -20.98 -40.50
N VAL A 245 -11.94 -20.03 -40.51
CA VAL A 245 -13.23 -20.16 -39.86
C VAL A 245 -14.28 -20.22 -40.99
N GLY A 246 -14.70 -21.42 -41.37
CA GLY A 246 -15.54 -21.63 -42.53
C GLY A 246 -14.84 -21.24 -43.83
N ARG A 247 -15.48 -20.42 -44.68
CA ARG A 247 -14.91 -19.91 -45.94
C ARG A 247 -14.06 -18.62 -45.81
N ARG A 248 -13.91 -18.06 -44.60
CA ARG A 248 -13.14 -16.82 -44.37
C ARG A 248 -11.83 -17.13 -43.65
N MET A 249 -10.72 -16.67 -44.20
CA MET A 249 -9.43 -16.63 -43.49
C MET A 249 -9.43 -15.48 -42.47
N THR A 250 -9.24 -15.79 -41.19
CA THR A 250 -8.95 -14.76 -40.18
C THR A 250 -7.54 -14.28 -40.43
N THR A 251 -7.37 -12.96 -40.60
CA THR A 251 -6.04 -12.34 -40.77
C THR A 251 -5.27 -12.57 -39.47
N GLY A 252 -4.18 -13.35 -39.55
CA GLY A 252 -3.29 -13.51 -38.40
C GLY A 252 -2.74 -12.14 -38.00
N GLY A 253 -3.01 -11.72 -36.78
CA GLY A 253 -2.55 -10.46 -36.24
C GLY A 253 -1.28 -10.65 -35.42
N SER A 254 -0.36 -9.68 -35.47
CA SER A 254 0.70 -9.54 -34.48
C SER A 254 0.23 -8.58 -33.39
N THR A 255 0.34 -8.98 -32.15
CA THR A 255 0.07 -8.12 -30.97
C THR A 255 1.26 -8.14 -30.02
N TYR A 256 1.22 -7.33 -28.98
CA TYR A 256 2.28 -7.28 -28.00
C TYR A 256 1.72 -7.57 -26.61
N MET A 257 2.48 -8.36 -25.83
CA MET A 257 2.24 -8.50 -24.39
C MET A 257 3.11 -7.47 -23.66
N PRO A 258 2.52 -6.44 -23.04
CA PRO A 258 3.28 -5.47 -22.27
C PRO A 258 3.62 -6.05 -20.90
N LEU A 259 4.91 -6.26 -20.60
CA LEU A 259 5.40 -6.59 -19.27
C LEU A 259 6.01 -5.33 -18.64
N ARG A 260 5.45 -4.88 -17.52
CA ARG A 260 5.95 -3.71 -16.81
C ARG A 260 7.22 -4.02 -16.05
N VAL A 261 8.14 -3.05 -15.92
CA VAL A 261 9.34 -3.18 -15.08
C VAL A 261 8.96 -3.36 -13.62
N ASN A 262 7.95 -2.60 -13.18
CA ASN A 262 7.34 -2.77 -11.86
C ASN A 262 5.94 -3.38 -12.02
N MET A 263 5.84 -4.72 -12.04
CA MET A 263 4.56 -5.43 -12.09
C MET A 263 3.85 -5.43 -10.74
N ALA A 264 4.61 -5.43 -9.67
CA ALA A 264 4.09 -5.47 -8.30
C ALA A 264 3.50 -4.13 -7.83
N GLY A 265 3.75 -3.03 -8.54
CA GLY A 265 3.26 -1.70 -8.16
C GLY A 265 3.86 -1.22 -6.84
N VAL A 266 3.03 -0.65 -5.99
CA VAL A 266 3.41 -0.08 -4.68
C VAL A 266 3.21 -1.09 -3.53
N ILE A 267 2.50 -2.20 -3.79
CA ILE A 267 2.11 -3.17 -2.75
C ILE A 267 3.31 -3.74 -1.99
N PRO A 268 4.45 -4.11 -2.62
CA PRO A 268 5.62 -4.60 -1.90
C PRO A 268 6.17 -3.61 -0.88
N VAL A 269 6.12 -2.32 -1.18
CA VAL A 269 6.58 -1.26 -0.27
C VAL A 269 5.65 -1.15 0.94
N ILE A 270 4.34 -1.17 0.71
CA ILE A 270 3.34 -1.17 1.78
C ILE A 270 3.53 -2.38 2.68
N PHE A 271 3.80 -3.56 2.10
CA PHE A 271 4.02 -4.79 2.84
C PHE A 271 5.33 -4.75 3.65
N ALA A 272 6.42 -4.27 3.05
CA ALA A 272 7.69 -4.12 3.74
C ALA A 272 7.56 -3.21 4.97
N VAL A 273 6.91 -2.07 4.81
CA VAL A 273 6.65 -1.12 5.89
C VAL A 273 5.76 -1.74 6.97
N ALA A 274 4.68 -2.44 6.60
CA ALA A 274 3.78 -3.08 7.57
C ALA A 274 4.51 -4.14 8.42
N VAL A 275 5.37 -4.96 7.80
CA VAL A 275 6.18 -5.95 8.52
C VAL A 275 7.26 -5.30 9.37
N LEU A 276 7.90 -4.23 8.86
CA LEU A 276 8.95 -3.51 9.56
C LEU A 276 8.44 -2.86 10.86
N PHE A 277 7.17 -2.46 10.92
CA PHE A 277 6.59 -1.84 12.13
C PHE A 277 6.16 -2.85 13.20
N LEU A 278 6.05 -4.14 12.91
CA LEU A 278 5.66 -5.14 13.90
C LEU A 278 6.69 -5.29 15.04
N PRO A 279 8.01 -5.49 14.80
CA PRO A 279 8.99 -5.68 15.87
C PRO A 279 9.09 -4.51 16.86
N PRO A 280 9.19 -3.23 16.40
CA PRO A 280 9.25 -2.11 17.34
C PRO A 280 7.94 -1.91 18.12
N THR A 281 6.79 -2.22 17.52
CA THR A 281 5.50 -2.17 18.23
C THR A 281 5.46 -3.21 19.35
N ILE A 282 5.91 -4.44 19.07
CA ILE A 282 6.01 -5.49 20.08
C ILE A 282 7.03 -5.13 21.17
N GLY A 283 8.20 -4.56 20.77
CA GLY A 283 9.22 -4.11 21.69
C GLY A 283 8.72 -3.04 22.69
N GLN A 284 7.86 -2.13 22.24
CA GLN A 284 7.24 -1.12 23.11
C GLN A 284 6.21 -1.71 24.08
N LEU A 285 5.53 -2.80 23.68
CA LEU A 285 4.53 -3.47 24.51
C LEU A 285 5.14 -4.36 25.59
N VAL A 286 6.28 -4.97 25.32
CA VAL A 286 6.94 -5.92 26.20
C VAL A 286 8.29 -5.36 26.64
N PRO A 287 8.45 -4.87 27.89
CA PRO A 287 9.69 -4.25 28.37
C PRO A 287 10.96 -5.10 28.17
N ALA A 288 10.83 -6.42 28.23
CA ALA A 288 11.94 -7.35 27.98
C ALA A 288 12.45 -7.32 26.52
N LEU A 289 11.66 -6.80 25.58
CA LEU A 289 11.96 -6.73 24.15
C LEU A 289 12.24 -5.30 23.67
N ASN A 290 12.49 -4.34 24.57
CA ASN A 290 12.78 -2.95 24.21
C ASN A 290 13.94 -2.80 23.24
N PHE A 291 14.90 -3.75 23.21
CA PHE A 291 15.99 -3.75 22.24
C PHE A 291 15.48 -3.81 20.78
N LEU A 292 14.31 -4.39 20.54
CA LEU A 292 13.69 -4.40 19.21
C LEU A 292 13.27 -2.98 18.78
N ALA A 293 12.77 -2.16 19.71
CA ALA A 293 12.38 -0.80 19.42
C ALA A 293 13.58 0.06 18.96
N ASP A 294 14.75 -0.14 19.60
CA ASP A 294 15.97 0.58 19.28
C ASP A 294 16.61 0.09 17.95
N TRP A 295 16.68 -1.22 17.76
CA TRP A 295 17.26 -1.81 16.54
C TRP A 295 16.45 -1.51 15.29
N PHE A 296 15.12 -1.54 15.41
CA PHE A 296 14.18 -1.30 14.31
C PHE A 296 13.67 0.14 14.28
N ALA A 297 14.31 1.07 15.01
CA ALA A 297 13.98 2.48 14.89
C ALA A 297 14.08 2.92 13.42
N PRO A 298 13.11 3.67 12.88
CA PRO A 298 13.04 4.01 11.44
C PRO A 298 14.26 4.72 10.87
N THR A 299 15.07 5.33 11.74
CA THR A 299 16.33 6.00 11.40
C THR A 299 17.58 5.14 11.60
N SER A 300 17.44 3.90 12.09
CA SER A 300 18.54 2.96 12.26
C SER A 300 19.03 2.42 10.91
N TRP A 301 20.33 2.19 10.77
CA TRP A 301 20.88 1.51 9.59
C TRP A 301 20.34 0.09 9.43
N ALA A 302 20.14 -0.62 10.54
CA ALA A 302 19.56 -1.96 10.52
C ALA A 302 18.14 -1.94 9.93
N SER A 303 17.32 -0.97 10.32
CA SER A 303 15.97 -0.78 9.78
C SER A 303 15.99 -0.48 8.28
N LEU A 304 16.87 0.42 7.82
CA LEU A 304 16.97 0.77 6.40
C LEU A 304 17.43 -0.41 5.52
N ILE A 305 18.42 -1.18 5.98
CA ILE A 305 18.88 -2.37 5.26
C ILE A 305 17.78 -3.43 5.20
N LEU A 306 17.07 -3.64 6.32
CA LEU A 306 15.97 -4.58 6.37
C LEU A 306 14.80 -4.13 5.48
N GLU A 307 14.45 -2.84 5.50
CA GLU A 307 13.44 -2.26 4.62
C GLU A 307 13.74 -2.52 3.15
N PHE A 308 14.99 -2.26 2.74
CA PHE A 308 15.46 -2.57 1.38
C PHE A 308 15.29 -4.05 1.05
N GLY A 309 15.78 -4.93 1.93
CA GLY A 309 15.69 -6.39 1.74
C GLY A 309 14.24 -6.88 1.66
N LEU A 310 13.35 -6.37 2.52
CA LEU A 310 11.94 -6.68 2.50
C LEU A 310 11.24 -6.20 1.23
N ILE A 311 11.54 -4.98 0.75
CA ILE A 311 10.99 -4.46 -0.51
C ILE A 311 11.40 -5.36 -1.68
N VAL A 312 12.67 -5.74 -1.76
CA VAL A 312 13.16 -6.64 -2.81
C VAL A 312 12.47 -8.01 -2.70
N MET A 313 12.44 -8.61 -1.52
CA MET A 313 11.80 -9.90 -1.27
C MET A 313 10.32 -9.89 -1.66
N PHE A 314 9.56 -8.91 -1.17
CA PHE A 314 8.13 -8.80 -1.48
C PHE A 314 7.86 -8.46 -2.95
N SER A 315 8.76 -7.74 -3.63
CA SER A 315 8.63 -7.48 -5.06
C SER A 315 8.71 -8.77 -5.88
N PHE A 316 9.66 -9.64 -5.58
CA PHE A 316 9.77 -10.95 -6.22
C PHE A 316 8.57 -11.83 -5.87
N PHE A 317 8.22 -11.91 -4.59
CA PHE A 317 7.09 -12.71 -4.12
C PHE A 317 5.78 -12.30 -4.80
N TYR A 318 5.46 -11.01 -4.77
CA TYR A 318 4.22 -10.49 -5.34
C TYR A 318 4.16 -10.65 -6.86
N THR A 319 5.27 -10.43 -7.55
CA THR A 319 5.36 -10.65 -8.99
C THR A 319 5.11 -12.11 -9.34
N ALA A 320 5.67 -13.06 -8.58
CA ALA A 320 5.46 -14.50 -8.79
C ALA A 320 3.99 -14.92 -8.55
N VAL A 321 3.33 -14.33 -7.55
CA VAL A 321 1.92 -14.61 -7.25
C VAL A 321 0.98 -14.00 -8.30
N GLN A 322 1.28 -12.78 -8.76
CA GLN A 322 0.42 -12.04 -9.70
C GLN A 322 0.55 -12.54 -11.14
N PHE A 323 1.73 -12.96 -11.53
CA PHE A 323 2.02 -13.42 -12.88
C PHE A 323 2.50 -14.87 -12.85
N ASN A 324 1.61 -15.80 -13.21
CA ASN A 324 1.96 -17.21 -13.35
C ASN A 324 2.42 -17.48 -14.81
N PRO A 325 3.73 -17.66 -15.07
CA PRO A 325 4.24 -17.87 -16.43
C PRO A 325 3.68 -19.12 -17.11
N THR A 326 3.39 -20.17 -16.33
CA THR A 326 2.87 -21.44 -16.83
C THR A 326 1.44 -21.28 -17.36
N GLU A 327 0.59 -20.64 -16.58
CA GLU A 327 -0.80 -20.35 -16.95
C GLU A 327 -0.88 -19.42 -18.18
N GLN A 328 -0.03 -18.38 -18.20
CA GLN A 328 0.03 -17.47 -19.35
C GLN A 328 0.50 -18.18 -20.63
N ALA A 329 1.49 -19.05 -20.54
CA ALA A 329 1.95 -19.84 -21.68
C ALA A 329 0.88 -20.83 -22.19
N GLU A 330 0.11 -21.45 -21.29
CA GLU A 330 -1.02 -22.30 -21.67
C GLU A 330 -2.15 -21.51 -22.31
N ASN A 331 -2.50 -20.35 -21.78
CA ASN A 331 -3.52 -19.47 -22.36
C ASN A 331 -3.12 -18.99 -23.76
N LEU A 332 -1.84 -18.62 -23.96
CA LEU A 332 -1.32 -18.30 -25.28
C LEU A 332 -1.47 -19.49 -26.25
N LYS A 333 -1.08 -20.70 -25.81
CA LYS A 333 -1.21 -21.94 -26.62
C LYS A 333 -2.66 -22.25 -26.98
N LYS A 334 -3.59 -22.15 -26.00
CA LYS A 334 -5.03 -22.39 -26.23
C LYS A 334 -5.62 -21.42 -27.24
N ASN A 335 -5.18 -20.16 -27.20
CA ASN A 335 -5.65 -19.12 -28.13
C ASN A 335 -4.91 -19.12 -29.48
N GLY A 336 -3.97 -20.06 -29.70
CA GLY A 336 -3.20 -20.16 -30.94
C GLY A 336 -2.15 -19.07 -31.12
N GLY A 337 -1.77 -18.38 -30.03
CA GLY A 337 -0.69 -17.38 -29.99
C GLY A 337 0.65 -18.04 -29.70
N PHE A 338 1.71 -17.53 -30.31
CA PHE A 338 3.09 -17.96 -30.03
C PHE A 338 4.04 -16.75 -30.07
N ILE A 339 5.16 -16.91 -29.35
CA ILE A 339 6.25 -15.93 -29.36
C ILE A 339 7.21 -16.32 -30.47
N PRO A 340 7.56 -15.41 -31.41
CA PRO A 340 8.49 -15.72 -32.48
C PRO A 340 9.84 -16.24 -31.92
N GLY A 341 10.31 -17.37 -32.44
CA GLY A 341 11.55 -18.01 -32.00
C GLY A 341 11.43 -18.90 -30.75
N VAL A 342 10.25 -18.99 -30.12
CA VAL A 342 10.04 -19.84 -28.93
C VAL A 342 8.90 -20.85 -29.19
N ARG A 343 9.15 -22.14 -28.94
CA ARG A 343 8.13 -23.19 -29.10
C ARG A 343 6.98 -22.97 -28.09
N PRO A 344 5.70 -23.08 -28.52
CA PRO A 344 4.54 -23.00 -27.64
C PRO A 344 4.58 -24.03 -26.50
N GLY A 345 4.10 -23.64 -25.30
CA GLY A 345 4.01 -24.50 -24.13
C GLY A 345 5.13 -24.25 -23.11
N ARG A 346 5.75 -25.31 -22.59
CA ARG A 346 6.76 -25.23 -21.52
C ARG A 346 7.95 -24.32 -21.83
N PRO A 347 8.52 -24.29 -23.05
CA PRO A 347 9.60 -23.35 -23.40
C PRO A 347 9.13 -21.88 -23.33
N THR A 348 7.87 -21.60 -23.70
CA THR A 348 7.29 -20.25 -23.57
C THR A 348 7.18 -19.84 -22.10
N ALA A 349 6.75 -20.74 -21.20
CA ALA A 349 6.70 -20.47 -19.76
C ALA A 349 8.09 -20.14 -19.21
N GLN A 350 9.12 -20.93 -19.55
CA GLN A 350 10.50 -20.68 -19.13
C GLN A 350 11.07 -19.36 -19.68
N TYR A 351 10.69 -19.00 -20.90
CA TYR A 351 11.09 -17.70 -21.48
C TYR A 351 10.46 -16.55 -20.72
N LEU A 352 9.14 -16.60 -20.45
CA LEU A 352 8.42 -15.59 -19.69
C LEU A 352 8.96 -15.47 -18.28
N ASP A 353 9.20 -16.56 -17.58
CA ASP A 353 9.80 -16.58 -16.24
C ASP A 353 11.17 -15.90 -16.20
N ARG A 354 12.05 -16.21 -17.14
CA ARG A 354 13.36 -15.57 -17.27
C ARG A 354 13.26 -14.08 -17.54
N VAL A 355 12.33 -13.64 -18.39
CA VAL A 355 12.12 -12.23 -18.68
C VAL A 355 11.59 -11.51 -17.45
N MET A 356 10.62 -12.12 -16.74
CA MET A 356 10.04 -11.57 -15.52
C MET A 356 11.09 -11.38 -14.42
N THR A 357 11.88 -12.41 -14.12
CA THR A 357 12.94 -12.35 -13.13
C THR A 357 13.96 -11.24 -13.44
N ARG A 358 14.35 -11.11 -14.73
CA ARG A 358 15.26 -10.06 -15.17
C ARG A 358 14.66 -8.65 -15.14
N LEU A 359 13.35 -8.50 -15.25
CA LEU A 359 12.67 -7.21 -15.12
C LEU A 359 12.41 -6.84 -13.66
N THR A 360 12.05 -7.82 -12.83
CA THR A 360 11.73 -7.61 -11.41
C THR A 360 12.97 -7.18 -10.62
N LEU A 361 14.15 -7.72 -10.94
CA LEU A 361 15.39 -7.40 -10.22
C LEU A 361 15.73 -5.90 -10.26
N PRO A 362 15.91 -5.24 -11.42
CA PRO A 362 16.16 -3.80 -11.45
C PRO A 362 14.98 -2.99 -10.92
N GLY A 363 13.73 -3.44 -11.15
CA GLY A 363 12.54 -2.80 -10.60
C GLY A 363 12.52 -2.80 -9.08
N SER A 364 12.83 -3.92 -8.42
CA SER A 364 12.86 -4.04 -6.97
C SER A 364 14.01 -3.26 -6.32
N ILE A 365 15.21 -3.29 -6.92
CA ILE A 365 16.36 -2.48 -6.47
C ILE A 365 16.00 -0.98 -6.55
N PHE A 366 15.39 -0.58 -7.66
CA PHE A 366 14.94 0.80 -7.85
C PHE A 366 13.92 1.22 -6.78
N LEU A 367 12.88 0.40 -6.52
CA LEU A 367 11.88 0.67 -5.49
C LEU A 367 12.52 0.79 -4.11
N GLY A 368 13.41 -0.13 -3.74
CA GLY A 368 14.14 -0.10 -2.48
C GLY A 368 15.03 1.14 -2.35
N THR A 369 15.75 1.51 -3.40
CA THR A 369 16.60 2.70 -3.41
C THR A 369 15.77 3.97 -3.24
N ILE A 370 14.66 4.12 -3.97
CA ILE A 370 13.79 5.29 -3.84
C ILE A 370 13.11 5.37 -2.48
N ALA A 371 12.75 4.24 -1.88
CA ALA A 371 12.18 4.22 -0.55
C ALA A 371 13.17 4.77 0.50
N ILE A 372 14.44 4.38 0.41
CA ILE A 372 15.46 4.67 1.42
C ILE A 372 16.21 5.98 1.16
N ALA A 373 16.50 6.33 -0.10
CA ALA A 373 17.34 7.47 -0.43
C ALA A 373 16.88 8.80 0.20
N PRO A 374 15.59 9.19 0.15
CA PRO A 374 15.12 10.39 0.81
C PRO A 374 15.23 10.32 2.33
N THR A 375 15.05 9.14 2.94
CA THR A 375 15.20 8.96 4.40
C THR A 375 16.64 9.16 4.81
N ILE A 376 17.62 8.66 4.06
CA ILE A 376 19.04 8.91 4.27
C ILE A 376 19.35 10.40 4.13
N PHE A 377 18.84 11.03 3.06
CA PHE A 377 19.07 12.45 2.82
C PHE A 377 18.50 13.33 3.93
N ILE A 378 17.29 13.02 4.42
CA ILE A 378 16.66 13.74 5.52
C ILE A 378 17.47 13.58 6.79
N LYS A 379 17.96 12.38 7.10
CA LYS A 379 18.79 12.08 8.28
C LYS A 379 20.10 12.89 8.30
N TYR A 380 20.82 12.95 7.18
CA TYR A 380 22.11 13.65 7.09
C TYR A 380 21.98 15.12 6.70
N GLY A 381 20.89 15.51 6.07
CA GLY A 381 20.61 16.90 5.68
C GLY A 381 20.10 17.78 6.82
N GLY A 382 19.95 17.24 8.04
CA GLY A 382 19.49 17.99 9.21
C GLY A 382 18.03 18.47 9.12
N PHE A 383 17.19 17.77 8.37
CA PHE A 383 15.76 18.07 8.27
C PHE A 383 15.02 17.66 9.54
N SER A 384 13.94 18.37 9.84
CA SER A 384 13.06 17.99 10.93
C SER A 384 12.38 16.65 10.67
N GLN A 385 12.08 15.91 11.72
CA GLN A 385 11.43 14.62 11.65
C GLN A 385 10.06 14.68 10.96
N ALA A 386 9.31 15.76 11.13
CA ALA A 386 8.02 15.98 10.47
C ALA A 386 8.15 16.04 8.94
N VAL A 387 9.23 16.64 8.42
CA VAL A 387 9.56 16.61 6.99
C VAL A 387 9.85 15.19 6.54
N GLY A 388 10.65 14.44 7.33
CA GLY A 388 10.99 13.05 7.04
C GLY A 388 9.79 12.11 6.95
N GLN A 389 8.84 12.29 7.83
CA GLN A 389 7.62 11.47 7.85
C GLN A 389 6.68 11.81 6.69
N ALA A 390 6.42 13.10 6.44
CA ALA A 390 5.46 13.53 5.42
C ALA A 390 5.99 13.43 3.99
N LEU A 391 7.28 13.74 3.79
CA LEU A 391 7.93 13.84 2.48
C LEU A 391 9.05 12.80 2.29
N GLY A 392 9.06 11.75 3.10
CA GLY A 392 9.98 10.61 2.98
C GLY A 392 9.74 9.80 1.71
N GLY A 393 10.73 8.98 1.33
CA GLY A 393 10.70 8.21 0.09
C GLY A 393 9.54 7.26 -0.03
N THR A 394 9.25 6.53 1.03
CA THR A 394 8.11 5.60 1.10
C THR A 394 6.78 6.33 0.94
N SER A 395 6.60 7.49 1.59
CA SER A 395 5.37 8.30 1.49
C SER A 395 5.16 8.81 0.06
N ILE A 396 6.19 9.38 -0.58
CA ILE A 396 6.13 9.87 -1.95
C ILE A 396 5.86 8.71 -2.92
N LEU A 397 6.54 7.58 -2.74
CA LEU A 397 6.41 6.42 -3.60
C LEU A 397 4.99 5.86 -3.55
N ILE A 398 4.40 5.75 -2.35
CA ILE A 398 3.03 5.27 -2.18
C ILE A 398 2.04 6.27 -2.81
N VAL A 399 2.19 7.57 -2.54
CA VAL A 399 1.29 8.61 -3.08
C VAL A 399 1.31 8.61 -4.61
N VAL A 400 2.50 8.66 -5.21
CA VAL A 400 2.65 8.70 -6.68
C VAL A 400 2.18 7.39 -7.31
N GLY A 401 2.56 6.25 -6.72
CA GLY A 401 2.21 4.93 -7.25
C GLY A 401 0.72 4.66 -7.21
N VAL A 402 0.04 4.93 -6.09
CA VAL A 402 -1.42 4.76 -5.97
C VAL A 402 -2.16 5.70 -6.92
N ALA A 403 -1.69 6.96 -7.05
CA ALA A 403 -2.26 7.90 -8.01
C ALA A 403 -2.15 7.37 -9.45
N LEU A 404 -0.98 6.88 -9.86
CA LEU A 404 -0.76 6.30 -11.19
C LEU A 404 -1.64 5.07 -11.44
N ASP A 405 -1.72 4.14 -10.48
CA ASP A 405 -2.53 2.93 -10.62
C ASP A 405 -4.02 3.27 -10.73
N THR A 406 -4.51 4.23 -9.94
CA THR A 406 -5.89 4.70 -10.00
C THR A 406 -6.19 5.38 -11.33
N MET A 407 -5.26 6.19 -11.85
CA MET A 407 -5.41 6.84 -13.15
C MET A 407 -5.46 5.83 -14.30
N ARG A 408 -4.61 4.80 -14.27
CA ARG A 408 -4.63 3.71 -15.27
C ARG A 408 -5.94 2.94 -15.27
N GLN A 409 -6.50 2.67 -14.08
CA GLN A 409 -7.81 2.03 -13.97
C GLN A 409 -8.92 2.92 -14.57
N MET A 410 -8.86 4.24 -14.33
CA MET A 410 -9.79 5.17 -14.97
C MET A 410 -9.66 5.17 -16.49
N GLU A 411 -8.43 5.23 -17.01
CA GLU A 411 -8.17 5.19 -18.45
C GLU A 411 -8.68 3.89 -19.10
N SER A 412 -8.45 2.75 -18.45
CA SER A 412 -8.94 1.46 -18.98
C SER A 412 -10.47 1.39 -19.02
N GLN A 413 -11.14 1.92 -17.99
CA GLN A 413 -12.61 1.96 -17.96
C GLN A 413 -13.19 2.94 -19.00
N VAL A 414 -12.54 4.07 -19.25
CA VAL A 414 -12.94 5.01 -20.32
C VAL A 414 -12.76 4.36 -21.70
N MET A 415 -11.64 3.69 -21.94
CA MET A 415 -11.38 3.02 -23.21
C MET A 415 -12.38 1.90 -23.52
N MET A 416 -12.71 1.05 -22.55
CA MET A 416 -13.69 -0.02 -22.74
C MET A 416 -15.04 0.51 -23.23
N ARG A 417 -15.47 1.67 -22.73
CA ARG A 417 -16.77 2.27 -23.12
C ARG A 417 -16.76 3.00 -24.46
N HIS A 418 -15.62 3.53 -24.88
CA HIS A 418 -15.52 4.08 -26.24
C HIS A 418 -15.72 3.00 -27.30
N TYR A 419 -15.30 1.75 -27.03
CA TYR A 419 -15.54 0.62 -27.93
C TYR A 419 -17.03 0.19 -27.96
N GLU A 420 -17.76 0.26 -26.84
CA GLU A 420 -19.21 -0.04 -26.82
C GLU A 420 -20.05 1.00 -27.61
N GLY A 421 -19.58 2.23 -27.71
CA GLY A 421 -20.21 3.30 -28.50
C GLY A 421 -20.05 3.14 -30.00
N PHE A 422 -19.06 2.37 -30.47
CA PHE A 422 -18.85 2.06 -31.90
C PHE A 422 -19.66 0.86 -32.40
N LEU A 423 -20.24 0.07 -31.48
CA LEU A 423 -21.02 -1.14 -31.78
C LEU A 423 -22.55 -0.89 -31.73
N LYS A 424 -22.97 0.34 -31.43
CA LYS A 424 -24.35 0.83 -31.60
C LYS A 424 -24.40 1.78 -32.80
#